data_7e327c08275be5b9c11dc2fddbba7a7e
#
_entry.id   7e327c08275be5b9c11dc2fddbba7a7e
#
_cell.length_a   1.000
_cell.length_b   1.000
_cell.length_c   1.000
_cell.angle_alpha   90.00
_cell.angle_beta   90.00
_cell.angle_gamma   90.00
#
_symmetry.space_group_name_H-M   'P 1'
#
loop_
_entity.id
_entity.type
_entity.pdbx_description
1 polymer ?
#
loop_
_entity_poly.entity_id
_entity_poly.type
_entity_poly.pdbx_seq_one_letter_code
_entity_poly.pdbx_strand_id
1 'polypeptide(L)'
;VLNAEQTGLEVTAFTTDYIFRAGQTRLSVKFVSPLPPDDLTLTAMPVCYMEYEIEGDEHAELSLFISYDVASNACNQERGVRGGVVKGNGFESAFFGLRRQKPLSNNGDLIGADWGYWYLAGEESFILDETDLAAYLAGGNKQFTNAKEERYLGTFNHAQKGVVLLGFDDIVSIDYFGDFRKGYYLQDHTILQALQTVWREYKIIDERLFSFNEDLKERAKPFGKDYYDILCAALRQTMSAHKIVKDGAGNLLFLSKECGSNGCIATVDVSYPSVPLFLLYNTELIKGMMRPIIKFARMPVWKYDFAPHDAGTYPHCCGHV
;
A
#
# COMPACT_ATOMS: atom_id res chain seq x y z
N VAL A 1 14.23 17.13 20.31
CA VAL A 1 14.09 15.78 19.71
C VAL A 1 15.49 15.24 19.47
N LEU A 2 15.78 14.03 19.93
CA LEU A 2 17.04 13.31 19.69
C LEU A 2 16.82 12.30 18.56
N ASN A 3 17.83 12.12 17.71
CA ASN A 3 17.78 11.10 16.68
C ASN A 3 18.14 9.73 17.28
N ALA A 4 17.42 8.69 16.89
CA ALA A 4 17.82 7.32 17.15
C ALA A 4 18.82 6.84 16.09
N GLU A 5 19.73 5.94 16.48
CA GLU A 5 20.67 5.29 15.57
C GLU A 5 20.04 4.02 14.99
N GLN A 6 20.05 3.86 13.67
CA GLN A 6 19.67 2.60 13.03
C GLN A 6 20.83 1.60 13.18
N THR A 7 20.57 0.47 13.83
CA THR A 7 21.59 -0.57 14.12
C THR A 7 21.32 -1.89 13.39
N GLY A 8 20.14 -2.05 12.76
CA GLY A 8 19.79 -3.25 12.01
C GLY A 8 18.83 -2.95 10.87
N LEU A 9 18.94 -3.78 9.82
CA LEU A 9 18.03 -3.81 8.68
C LEU A 9 17.98 -5.24 8.13
N GLU A 10 16.78 -5.76 7.97
CA GLU A 10 16.50 -7.00 7.24
C GLU A 10 15.35 -6.77 6.26
N VAL A 11 15.46 -7.35 5.06
CA VAL A 11 14.44 -7.25 4.02
C VAL A 11 14.08 -8.64 3.54
N THR A 12 12.80 -8.98 3.59
CA THR A 12 12.26 -10.24 3.07
C THR A 12 11.29 -9.97 1.92
N ALA A 13 10.60 -10.99 1.44
CA ALA A 13 9.60 -10.84 0.39
C ALA A 13 8.44 -9.91 0.79
N PHE A 14 8.09 -9.84 2.09
CA PHE A 14 6.92 -9.09 2.56
C PHE A 14 7.21 -8.10 3.68
N THR A 15 8.40 -8.18 4.30
CA THR A 15 8.75 -7.34 5.45
C THR A 15 9.99 -6.52 5.22
N THR A 16 10.06 -5.38 5.92
CA THR A 16 11.28 -4.61 6.12
C THR A 16 11.42 -4.34 7.61
N ASP A 17 12.44 -4.91 8.22
CA ASP A 17 12.66 -4.91 9.65
C ASP A 17 13.80 -3.98 9.99
N TYR A 18 13.54 -2.99 10.84
CA TYR A 18 14.53 -2.03 11.35
C TYR A 18 14.74 -2.21 12.84
N ILE A 19 15.97 -1.96 13.29
CA ILE A 19 16.32 -1.83 14.70
C ILE A 19 16.93 -0.47 14.91
N PHE A 20 16.37 0.28 15.86
CA PHE A 20 16.86 1.58 16.27
C PHE A 20 17.30 1.56 17.74
N ARG A 21 18.28 2.40 18.09
CA ARG A 21 18.72 2.64 19.47
C ARG A 21 18.70 4.13 19.78
N ALA A 22 18.18 4.46 20.98
CA ALA A 22 18.22 5.80 21.57
C ALA A 22 18.59 5.66 23.05
N GLY A 23 19.87 5.82 23.39
CA GLY A 23 20.37 5.55 24.74
C GLY A 23 20.21 4.08 25.12
N GLN A 24 19.43 3.80 26.19
CA GLN A 24 19.13 2.44 26.65
C GLN A 24 17.93 1.82 25.92
N THR A 25 17.13 2.62 25.25
CA THR A 25 15.93 2.18 24.57
C THR A 25 16.27 1.56 23.22
N ARG A 26 15.71 0.38 22.95
CA ARG A 26 15.75 -0.29 21.65
C ARG A 26 14.33 -0.31 21.07
N LEU A 27 14.18 0.13 19.84
CA LEU A 27 12.95 0.04 19.08
C LEU A 27 13.16 -0.89 17.89
N SER A 28 12.39 -1.98 17.84
CA SER A 28 12.27 -2.84 16.69
C SER A 28 10.99 -2.48 15.93
N VAL A 29 11.09 -2.30 14.61
CA VAL A 29 9.97 -1.92 13.74
C VAL A 29 9.97 -2.85 12.53
N LYS A 30 8.85 -3.52 12.29
CA LYS A 30 8.64 -4.39 11.13
C LYS A 30 7.51 -3.85 10.27
N PHE A 31 7.83 -3.30 9.12
CA PHE A 31 6.85 -2.93 8.09
C PHE A 31 6.44 -4.15 7.29
N VAL A 32 5.14 -4.37 7.15
CA VAL A 32 4.57 -5.54 6.46
C VAL A 32 3.67 -5.08 5.33
N SER A 33 3.98 -5.57 4.12
CA SER A 33 3.14 -5.45 2.92
C SER A 33 2.65 -6.85 2.53
N PRO A 34 1.41 -7.22 2.89
CA PRO A 34 0.93 -8.58 2.72
C PRO A 34 0.48 -8.85 1.28
N LEU A 35 1.43 -9.14 0.39
CA LEU A 35 1.21 -9.32 -1.05
C LEU A 35 1.55 -10.76 -1.54
N PRO A 36 1.07 -11.84 -0.89
CA PRO A 36 1.36 -13.19 -1.37
C PRO A 36 0.58 -13.48 -2.66
N PRO A 37 1.24 -13.92 -3.73
CA PRO A 37 0.61 -14.09 -5.05
C PRO A 37 -0.45 -15.20 -5.10
N ASP A 38 -0.44 -16.10 -4.13
CA ASP A 38 -1.35 -17.23 -4.01
C ASP A 38 -2.60 -16.96 -3.14
N ASP A 39 -2.73 -15.73 -2.58
CA ASP A 39 -3.90 -15.30 -1.83
C ASP A 39 -4.40 -13.93 -2.32
N LEU A 40 -5.36 -13.95 -3.24
CA LEU A 40 -5.90 -12.73 -3.86
C LEU A 40 -6.62 -11.81 -2.88
N THR A 41 -7.28 -12.38 -1.87
CA THR A 41 -8.03 -11.59 -0.88
C THR A 41 -7.08 -10.80 -0.01
N LEU A 42 -6.04 -11.45 0.49
CA LEU A 42 -5.01 -10.82 1.30
C LEU A 42 -4.22 -9.78 0.49
N THR A 43 -3.77 -10.17 -0.70
CA THR A 43 -3.00 -9.27 -1.61
C THR A 43 -3.81 -8.04 -2.04
N ALA A 44 -5.11 -8.17 -2.21
CA ALA A 44 -5.98 -7.07 -2.63
C ALA A 44 -6.49 -6.21 -1.46
N MET A 45 -6.23 -6.61 -0.22
CA MET A 45 -6.62 -5.85 0.97
C MET A 45 -5.82 -4.56 1.07
N PRO A 46 -6.46 -3.39 1.07
CA PRO A 46 -5.76 -2.10 0.95
C PRO A 46 -5.22 -1.62 2.30
N VAL A 47 -4.53 -2.49 3.04
CA VAL A 47 -3.94 -2.23 4.36
C VAL A 47 -2.56 -2.87 4.45
N CYS A 48 -1.57 -2.03 4.72
CA CYS A 48 -0.25 -2.44 5.22
C CYS A 48 -0.20 -2.19 6.72
N TYR A 49 0.77 -2.77 7.41
CA TYR A 49 0.91 -2.52 8.84
C TYR A 49 2.37 -2.48 9.28
N MET A 50 2.57 -1.90 10.45
CA MET A 50 3.84 -1.80 11.13
C MET A 50 3.72 -2.42 12.51
N GLU A 51 4.41 -3.51 12.78
CA GLU A 51 4.60 -3.99 14.13
C GLU A 51 5.76 -3.28 14.79
N TYR A 52 5.68 -3.09 16.10
CA TYR A 52 6.75 -2.48 16.88
C TYR A 52 6.93 -3.19 18.22
N GLU A 53 8.16 -3.12 18.75
CA GLU A 53 8.51 -3.55 20.09
C GLU A 53 9.57 -2.59 20.67
N ILE A 54 9.28 -2.09 21.89
CA ILE A 54 10.16 -1.18 22.65
C ILE A 54 10.73 -1.95 23.83
N GLU A 55 12.05 -1.90 23.99
CA GLU A 55 12.76 -2.53 25.09
C GLU A 55 13.67 -1.50 25.78
N GLY A 56 13.88 -1.67 27.09
CA GLY A 56 14.83 -0.87 27.88
C GLY A 56 14.25 0.38 28.55
N ASP A 57 13.00 0.75 28.26
CA ASP A 57 12.26 1.84 28.91
C ASP A 57 10.77 1.48 28.99
N GLU A 58 10.30 1.15 30.18
CA GLU A 58 8.90 0.74 30.44
C GLU A 58 7.90 1.90 30.26
N HIS A 59 8.38 3.14 30.22
CA HIS A 59 7.54 4.34 30.05
C HIS A 59 7.56 4.89 28.62
N ALA A 60 8.35 4.30 27.74
CA ALA A 60 8.39 4.72 26.33
C ALA A 60 7.11 4.33 25.61
N GLU A 61 6.63 5.23 24.75
CA GLU A 61 5.44 5.06 23.92
C GLU A 61 5.80 5.30 22.47
N LEU A 62 5.07 4.64 21.57
CA LEU A 62 5.23 4.88 20.15
C LEU A 62 4.23 5.90 19.63
N SER A 63 4.74 6.96 19.01
CA SER A 63 3.92 7.90 18.24
C SER A 63 4.33 7.86 16.76
N LEU A 64 3.35 7.76 15.88
CA LEU A 64 3.58 7.81 14.43
C LEU A 64 2.75 8.93 13.82
N PHE A 65 3.36 9.68 12.90
CA PHE A 65 2.72 10.78 12.20
C PHE A 65 2.90 10.64 10.69
N ILE A 66 1.84 10.97 9.94
CA ILE A 66 1.84 11.02 8.48
C ILE A 66 1.44 12.41 8.04
N SER A 67 2.29 13.06 7.22
CA SER A 67 1.99 14.36 6.61
C SER A 67 0.89 14.27 5.56
N TYR A 68 0.10 15.32 5.41
CA TYR A 68 -0.91 15.45 4.35
C TYR A 68 -0.35 15.35 2.93
N ASP A 69 0.95 15.54 2.76
CA ASP A 69 1.61 15.47 1.46
C ASP A 69 1.40 14.12 0.76
N VAL A 70 1.23 13.04 1.54
CA VAL A 70 0.89 11.72 0.98
C VAL A 70 -0.49 11.70 0.30
N ALA A 71 -1.44 12.52 0.77
CA ALA A 71 -2.78 12.63 0.20
C ALA A 71 -2.87 13.69 -0.89
N SER A 72 -2.05 14.74 -0.80
CA SER A 72 -2.14 15.89 -1.72
C SER A 72 -1.32 15.69 -2.98
N ASN A 73 -0.35 14.78 -2.97
CA ASN A 73 0.72 14.70 -3.97
C ASN A 73 1.27 16.11 -4.30
N ALA A 74 2.54 16.38 -4.20
CA ALA A 74 3.17 17.71 -4.23
C ALA A 74 2.64 18.71 -5.29
N CYS A 75 1.97 18.21 -6.34
CA CYS A 75 1.37 19.01 -7.42
C CYS A 75 -0.02 19.60 -7.08
N ASN A 76 -0.68 19.17 -5.98
CA ASN A 76 -2.08 19.49 -5.67
C ASN A 76 -2.28 20.21 -4.34
N GLN A 77 -1.26 20.82 -3.78
CA GLN A 77 -1.26 21.46 -2.45
C GLN A 77 -2.36 22.54 -2.27
N GLU A 78 -2.87 23.12 -3.34
CA GLU A 78 -3.91 24.16 -3.29
C GLU A 78 -5.31 23.61 -2.92
N ARG A 79 -5.54 22.30 -2.96
CA ARG A 79 -6.89 21.73 -2.83
C ARG A 79 -7.38 21.60 -1.40
N GLY A 80 -6.51 21.72 -0.42
CA GLY A 80 -6.82 21.52 1.00
C GLY A 80 -7.21 20.07 1.31
N VAL A 81 -7.06 19.69 2.56
CA VAL A 81 -7.32 18.35 3.08
C VAL A 81 -8.56 18.37 3.95
N ARG A 82 -9.28 17.26 4.01
CA ARG A 82 -10.38 16.98 4.91
C ARG A 82 -10.18 15.61 5.53
N GLY A 83 -10.38 15.53 6.84
CA GLY A 83 -10.24 14.28 7.56
C GLY A 83 -11.17 14.15 8.75
N GLY A 84 -10.95 13.14 9.54
CA GLY A 84 -11.71 12.82 10.74
C GLY A 84 -11.08 11.63 11.47
N VAL A 85 -11.70 11.24 12.58
CA VAL A 85 -11.35 10.05 13.34
C VAL A 85 -12.56 9.12 13.37
N VAL A 86 -12.33 7.86 13.13
CA VAL A 86 -13.34 6.80 13.25
C VAL A 86 -12.90 5.76 14.26
N LYS A 87 -13.86 5.13 14.95
CA LYS A 87 -13.58 4.11 15.95
C LYS A 87 -13.88 2.73 15.38
N GLY A 88 -12.91 1.83 15.50
CA GLY A 88 -13.07 0.41 15.28
C GLY A 88 -13.26 -0.35 16.60
N ASN A 89 -13.31 -1.67 16.53
CA ASN A 89 -13.31 -2.51 17.72
C ASN A 89 -11.87 -2.76 18.19
N GLY A 90 -11.47 -2.02 19.23
CA GLY A 90 -10.13 -2.11 19.83
C GLY A 90 -9.08 -1.19 19.21
N PHE A 91 -9.46 -0.30 18.28
CA PHE A 91 -8.57 0.72 17.70
C PHE A 91 -9.32 2.00 17.34
N GLU A 92 -8.59 3.06 17.14
CA GLU A 92 -9.05 4.28 16.48
C GLU A 92 -8.28 4.45 15.15
N SER A 93 -8.92 5.08 14.17
CA SER A 93 -8.26 5.43 12.92
C SER A 93 -8.52 6.89 12.56
N ALA A 94 -7.46 7.66 12.45
CA ALA A 94 -7.50 8.96 11.79
C ALA A 94 -7.42 8.77 10.28
N PHE A 95 -8.13 9.62 9.54
CA PHE A 95 -8.07 9.60 8.08
C PHE A 95 -8.10 11.01 7.50
N PHE A 96 -7.51 11.18 6.33
CA PHE A 96 -7.64 12.37 5.51
C PHE A 96 -7.59 12.05 4.02
N GLY A 97 -8.10 12.98 3.22
CA GLY A 97 -8.00 13.00 1.76
C GLY A 97 -8.18 14.42 1.24
N LEU A 98 -8.00 14.64 -0.04
CA LEU A 98 -8.27 15.94 -0.63
C LEU A 98 -9.74 16.33 -0.43
N ARG A 99 -9.98 17.60 -0.08
CA ARG A 99 -11.33 18.14 0.15
C ARG A 99 -12.22 18.01 -1.07
N ARG A 100 -11.65 18.12 -2.27
CA ARG A 100 -12.33 17.90 -3.55
C ARG A 100 -11.74 16.65 -4.22
N GLN A 101 -12.40 15.55 -4.02
CA GLN A 101 -12.06 14.30 -4.68
C GLN A 101 -12.36 14.39 -6.19
N LYS A 102 -11.39 14.07 -7.00
CA LYS A 102 -11.52 13.93 -8.47
C LYS A 102 -10.90 12.59 -8.88
N PRO A 103 -11.59 11.47 -8.64
CA PRO A 103 -11.05 10.17 -9.00
C PRO A 103 -10.62 10.14 -10.47
N LEU A 104 -9.49 9.51 -10.73
CA LEU A 104 -8.89 9.29 -12.06
C LEU A 104 -8.52 10.59 -12.81
N SER A 105 -8.46 11.75 -12.15
CA SER A 105 -8.22 13.03 -12.82
C SER A 105 -6.74 13.29 -13.16
N ASN A 106 -5.82 12.55 -12.58
CA ASN A 106 -4.39 12.58 -12.87
C ASN A 106 -3.97 11.30 -13.57
N ASN A 107 -3.12 11.44 -14.57
CA ASN A 107 -2.50 10.31 -15.26
C ASN A 107 -1.01 10.60 -15.51
N GLY A 108 -0.27 9.57 -15.85
CA GLY A 108 1.14 9.66 -16.17
C GLY A 108 2.02 8.79 -15.30
N ASP A 109 3.30 8.94 -15.45
CA ASP A 109 4.30 8.07 -14.85
C ASP A 109 4.63 8.43 -13.40
N LEU A 110 5.02 9.66 -13.17
CA LEU A 110 5.52 10.12 -11.87
C LEU A 110 4.42 10.57 -10.90
N ILE A 111 3.16 10.58 -11.35
CA ILE A 111 2.04 11.07 -10.57
C ILE A 111 1.35 9.90 -9.89
N GLY A 112 1.34 9.89 -8.57
CA GLY A 112 0.52 9.00 -7.77
C GLY A 112 -0.96 9.39 -7.79
N ALA A 113 -1.81 8.56 -7.20
CA ALA A 113 -3.20 8.90 -6.98
C ALA A 113 -3.32 10.11 -6.04
N ASP A 114 -3.91 11.20 -6.50
CA ASP A 114 -4.22 12.40 -5.72
C ASP A 114 -5.69 12.45 -5.28
N TRP A 115 -6.34 11.32 -5.32
CA TRP A 115 -7.71 11.08 -4.84
C TRP A 115 -7.71 9.91 -3.86
N GLY A 116 -8.80 9.75 -3.13
CA GLY A 116 -8.93 8.72 -2.10
C GLY A 116 -8.61 9.24 -0.70
N TYR A 117 -8.57 8.31 0.24
CA TYR A 117 -8.37 8.60 1.66
C TYR A 117 -7.30 7.70 2.25
N TRP A 118 -6.36 8.31 2.98
CA TRP A 118 -5.36 7.64 3.79
C TRP A 118 -5.88 7.45 5.20
N TYR A 119 -5.56 6.30 5.77
CA TYR A 119 -5.95 5.91 7.13
C TYR A 119 -4.70 5.54 7.92
N LEU A 120 -4.62 6.03 9.15
CA LEU A 120 -3.63 5.64 10.14
C LEU A 120 -4.36 5.17 11.38
N ALA A 121 -4.20 3.90 11.76
CA ALA A 121 -4.90 3.31 12.88
C ALA A 121 -3.93 2.78 13.94
N GLY A 122 -4.27 3.01 15.21
CA GLY A 122 -3.54 2.57 16.38
C GLY A 122 -4.43 2.53 17.62
N GLU A 123 -3.86 2.51 18.81
CA GLU A 123 -4.64 2.52 20.06
C GLU A 123 -5.47 3.79 20.18
N GLU A 124 -4.86 4.96 19.98
CA GLU A 124 -5.50 6.28 19.92
C GLU A 124 -5.06 6.96 18.63
N SER A 125 -5.99 7.57 17.91
CA SER A 125 -5.69 8.29 16.66
C SER A 125 -6.32 9.67 16.63
N PHE A 126 -5.64 10.60 15.96
CA PHE A 126 -6.02 12.02 15.95
C PHE A 126 -5.51 12.71 14.68
N ILE A 127 -6.05 13.91 14.45
CA ILE A 127 -5.59 14.83 13.41
C ILE A 127 -5.04 16.07 14.09
N LEU A 128 -3.93 16.58 13.58
CA LEU A 128 -3.29 17.78 14.11
C LEU A 128 -2.79 18.68 12.98
N ASP A 129 -2.59 19.94 13.33
CA ASP A 129 -1.92 20.91 12.50
C ASP A 129 -0.41 20.97 12.82
N GLU A 130 0.31 21.79 12.07
CA GLU A 130 1.75 21.95 12.24
C GLU A 130 2.15 22.53 13.60
N THR A 131 1.28 23.39 14.17
CA THR A 131 1.51 24.01 15.48
C THR A 131 1.39 22.97 16.60
N ASP A 132 0.36 22.12 16.54
CA ASP A 132 0.14 21.04 17.48
C ASP A 132 1.30 20.02 17.44
N LEU A 133 1.74 19.63 16.24
CA LEU A 133 2.87 18.73 16.08
C LEU A 133 4.16 19.33 16.65
N ALA A 134 4.45 20.60 16.34
CA ALA A 134 5.62 21.29 16.87
C ALA A 134 5.58 21.40 18.40
N ALA A 135 4.44 21.70 18.99
CA ALA A 135 4.25 21.76 20.44
C ALA A 135 4.45 20.38 21.10
N TYR A 136 3.90 19.33 20.49
CA TYR A 136 4.12 17.96 20.95
C TYR A 136 5.61 17.58 20.92
N LEU A 137 6.29 17.79 19.80
CA LEU A 137 7.72 17.48 19.64
C LEU A 137 8.63 18.31 20.55
N ALA A 138 8.20 19.48 21.01
CA ALA A 138 8.89 20.28 22.00
C ALA A 138 8.70 19.78 23.46
N GLY A 139 8.00 18.67 23.67
CA GLY A 139 7.68 18.13 25.00
C GLY A 139 6.39 18.68 25.58
N GLY A 140 5.52 19.22 24.74
CA GLY A 140 4.20 19.74 25.11
C GLY A 140 3.17 18.64 25.38
N ASN A 141 1.95 19.10 25.73
CA ASN A 141 0.83 18.24 26.08
C ASN A 141 0.30 17.46 24.86
N LYS A 142 -0.18 16.23 25.07
CA LYS A 142 -0.90 15.41 24.09
C LYS A 142 -2.34 15.86 23.81
N GLN A 143 -2.81 16.97 24.38
CA GLN A 143 -4.13 17.52 24.11
C GLN A 143 -4.07 18.40 22.86
N PHE A 144 -4.56 17.88 21.75
CA PHE A 144 -4.70 18.62 20.50
C PHE A 144 -6.08 19.30 20.49
N THR A 145 -6.06 20.59 20.29
CA THR A 145 -7.29 21.38 20.14
C THR A 145 -7.58 21.50 18.66
N ASN A 146 -8.74 21.05 18.23
CA ASN A 146 -9.33 21.18 16.89
C ASN A 146 -8.41 21.85 15.86
N ALA A 147 -7.71 21.03 15.12
CA ALA A 147 -6.78 21.49 14.09
C ALA A 147 -7.46 22.52 13.19
N LYS A 148 -6.89 23.71 13.05
CA LYS A 148 -7.35 24.74 12.12
C LYS A 148 -7.18 24.28 10.67
N GLU A 149 -6.14 23.50 10.44
CA GLU A 149 -5.85 22.84 9.17
C GLU A 149 -5.43 21.40 9.45
N GLU A 150 -6.08 20.44 8.78
CA GLU A 150 -5.79 19.02 8.91
C GLU A 150 -4.50 18.70 8.13
N ARG A 151 -3.35 18.68 8.82
CA ARG A 151 -2.03 18.54 8.20
C ARG A 151 -1.36 17.20 8.45
N TYR A 152 -1.68 16.56 9.57
CA TYR A 152 -1.07 15.29 9.96
C TYR A 152 -2.10 14.33 10.50
N LEU A 153 -1.98 13.06 10.15
CA LEU A 153 -2.55 11.96 10.91
C LEU A 153 -1.54 11.55 11.97
N GLY A 154 -2.02 11.30 13.18
CA GLY A 154 -1.19 10.84 14.27
C GLY A 154 -1.83 9.68 15.02
N THR A 155 -0.97 8.83 15.64
CA THR A 155 -1.43 7.82 16.58
C THR A 155 -0.48 7.73 17.76
N PHE A 156 -1.06 7.51 18.97
CA PHE A 156 -0.35 7.13 20.18
C PHE A 156 -0.60 5.66 20.47
N ASN A 157 0.46 4.96 20.85
CA ASN A 157 0.42 3.56 21.20
C ASN A 157 1.21 3.40 22.50
N HIS A 158 0.49 3.04 23.56
CA HIS A 158 0.98 3.05 24.94
C HIS A 158 1.64 1.72 25.32
N ALA A 159 1.27 0.64 24.64
CA ALA A 159 1.85 -0.66 24.88
C ALA A 159 3.32 -0.72 24.39
N GLN A 160 4.15 -1.51 25.08
CA GLN A 160 5.55 -1.73 24.68
C GLN A 160 5.69 -2.48 23.35
N LYS A 161 4.64 -3.13 22.91
CA LYS A 161 4.55 -3.80 21.61
C LYS A 161 3.14 -3.77 21.08
N GLY A 162 3.03 -3.63 19.78
CA GLY A 162 1.73 -3.54 19.12
C GLY A 162 1.83 -3.46 17.61
N VAL A 163 0.75 -3.00 17.02
CA VAL A 163 0.60 -2.82 15.57
C VAL A 163 -0.02 -1.46 15.26
N VAL A 164 0.47 -0.83 14.20
CA VAL A 164 -0.11 0.37 13.60
C VAL A 164 -0.47 0.04 12.17
N LEU A 165 -1.69 0.38 11.74
CA LEU A 165 -2.18 0.08 10.40
C LEU A 165 -2.15 1.32 9.51
N LEU A 166 -1.85 1.09 8.25
CA LEU A 166 -1.84 2.07 7.15
C LEU A 166 -2.82 1.59 6.08
N GLY A 167 -3.91 2.31 5.88
CA GLY A 167 -4.92 1.98 4.89
C GLY A 167 -5.02 3.03 3.80
N PHE A 168 -5.46 2.61 2.60
CA PHE A 168 -5.75 3.52 1.51
C PHE A 168 -7.01 3.08 0.75
N ASP A 169 -8.02 3.95 0.71
CA ASP A 169 -9.22 3.78 -0.12
C ASP A 169 -9.13 4.74 -1.31
N ASP A 170 -8.90 4.20 -2.49
CA ASP A 170 -8.77 4.96 -3.73
C ASP A 170 -10.12 5.31 -4.39
N ILE A 171 -11.26 5.02 -3.74
CA ILE A 171 -12.64 5.29 -4.19
C ILE A 171 -12.97 4.62 -5.52
N VAL A 172 -12.16 4.89 -6.55
CA VAL A 172 -12.15 4.29 -7.88
C VAL A 172 -10.71 4.03 -8.28
N SER A 173 -10.40 2.78 -8.60
CA SER A 173 -9.02 2.35 -8.87
C SER A 173 -8.61 2.55 -10.32
N ILE A 174 -9.54 2.34 -11.25
CA ILE A 174 -9.25 2.30 -12.69
C ILE A 174 -10.50 2.62 -13.53
N ASP A 175 -10.29 3.26 -14.66
CA ASP A 175 -11.22 3.28 -15.79
C ASP A 175 -10.87 2.12 -16.73
N TYR A 176 -11.72 1.11 -16.79
CA TYR A 176 -11.53 -0.06 -17.66
C TYR A 176 -12.45 0.01 -18.86
N PHE A 177 -12.00 0.71 -19.91
CA PHE A 177 -12.78 0.92 -21.14
C PHE A 177 -14.16 1.55 -20.90
N GLY A 178 -14.21 2.60 -20.05
CA GLY A 178 -15.43 3.31 -19.67
C GLY A 178 -16.17 2.70 -18.48
N ASP A 179 -15.70 1.59 -17.93
CA ASP A 179 -16.24 0.95 -16.72
C ASP A 179 -15.36 1.28 -15.51
N PHE A 180 -15.84 2.16 -14.63
CA PHE A 180 -15.09 2.62 -13.45
C PHE A 180 -15.12 1.56 -12.36
N ARG A 181 -13.95 0.99 -12.05
CA ARG A 181 -13.83 -0.13 -11.12
C ARG A 181 -13.14 0.27 -9.82
N LYS A 182 -13.66 -0.26 -8.71
CA LYS A 182 -12.98 -0.23 -7.41
C LYS A 182 -11.93 -1.32 -7.33
N GLY A 183 -10.99 -1.18 -6.39
CA GLY A 183 -10.05 -2.25 -6.04
C GLY A 183 -10.78 -3.56 -5.70
N TYR A 184 -10.15 -4.68 -5.98
CA TYR A 184 -10.74 -6.02 -5.85
C TYR A 184 -11.43 -6.24 -4.48
N TYR A 185 -10.75 -5.92 -3.39
CA TYR A 185 -11.29 -6.07 -2.04
C TYR A 185 -12.45 -5.09 -1.77
N LEU A 186 -12.28 -3.83 -2.20
CA LEU A 186 -13.24 -2.74 -1.95
C LEU A 186 -14.51 -2.81 -2.81
N GLN A 187 -14.64 -3.78 -3.71
CA GLN A 187 -15.92 -4.02 -4.41
C GLN A 187 -16.98 -4.58 -3.47
N ASP A 188 -16.57 -5.47 -2.57
CA ASP A 188 -17.49 -6.22 -1.71
C ASP A 188 -17.34 -5.81 -0.22
N HIS A 189 -16.30 -5.03 0.13
CA HIS A 189 -15.97 -4.62 1.50
C HIS A 189 -15.65 -3.13 1.58
N THR A 190 -15.58 -2.63 2.81
CA THR A 190 -15.13 -1.25 3.10
C THR A 190 -13.70 -1.26 3.65
N ILE A 191 -13.04 -0.11 3.58
CA ILE A 191 -11.73 0.08 4.20
C ILE A 191 -11.77 -0.17 5.73
N LEU A 192 -12.87 0.19 6.40
CA LEU A 192 -13.02 -0.05 7.84
C LEU A 192 -13.09 -1.55 8.17
N GLN A 193 -13.72 -2.35 7.30
CA GLN A 193 -13.70 -3.80 7.44
C GLN A 193 -12.30 -4.37 7.21
N ALA A 194 -11.54 -3.83 6.25
CA ALA A 194 -10.14 -4.22 6.03
C ALA A 194 -9.27 -3.91 7.27
N LEU A 195 -9.35 -2.67 7.79
CA LEU A 195 -8.65 -2.28 9.01
C LEU A 195 -9.02 -3.18 10.20
N GLN A 196 -10.31 -3.46 10.40
CA GLN A 196 -10.78 -4.33 11.47
C GLN A 196 -10.27 -5.76 11.34
N THR A 197 -10.23 -6.29 10.11
CA THR A 197 -9.70 -7.64 9.84
C THR A 197 -8.21 -7.70 10.16
N VAL A 198 -7.42 -6.75 9.64
CA VAL A 198 -5.97 -6.74 9.89
C VAL A 198 -5.67 -6.51 11.38
N TRP A 199 -6.38 -5.58 12.06
CA TRP A 199 -6.20 -5.36 13.50
C TRP A 199 -6.38 -6.62 14.33
N ARG A 200 -7.38 -7.43 13.98
CA ARG A 200 -7.67 -8.70 14.68
C ARG A 200 -6.72 -9.83 14.30
N GLU A 201 -6.27 -9.87 13.04
CA GLU A 201 -5.67 -11.05 12.42
C GLU A 201 -4.19 -10.86 12.00
N TYR A 202 -3.56 -9.72 12.30
CA TYR A 202 -2.19 -9.45 11.82
C TYR A 202 -1.18 -10.53 12.20
N LYS A 203 -1.32 -11.17 13.37
CA LYS A 203 -0.44 -12.29 13.76
C LYS A 203 -0.63 -13.53 12.88
N ILE A 204 -1.88 -13.84 12.51
CA ILE A 204 -2.19 -14.95 11.58
C ILE A 204 -1.64 -14.62 10.18
N ILE A 205 -1.77 -13.37 9.76
CA ILE A 205 -1.19 -12.88 8.50
C ILE A 205 0.33 -13.03 8.54
N ASP A 206 0.99 -12.63 9.61
CA ASP A 206 2.43 -12.80 9.79
C ASP A 206 2.89 -14.25 9.68
N GLU A 207 2.21 -15.17 10.38
CA GLU A 207 2.53 -16.59 10.30
C GLU A 207 2.42 -17.13 8.88
N ARG A 208 1.40 -16.68 8.14
CA ARG A 208 1.20 -17.02 6.73
C ARG A 208 2.33 -16.50 5.84
N LEU A 209 2.71 -15.22 6.01
CA LEU A 209 3.79 -14.60 5.25
C LEU A 209 5.17 -15.17 5.60
N PHE A 210 5.39 -15.45 6.86
CA PHE A 210 6.61 -16.11 7.34
C PHE A 210 6.76 -17.50 6.72
N SER A 211 5.69 -18.31 6.72
CA SER A 211 5.70 -19.64 6.11
C SER A 211 6.03 -19.59 4.60
N PHE A 212 5.45 -18.63 3.87
CA PHE A 212 5.77 -18.42 2.45
C PHE A 212 7.24 -18.05 2.26
N ASN A 213 7.73 -17.13 3.09
CA ASN A 213 9.10 -16.64 3.01
C ASN A 213 10.13 -17.74 3.31
N GLU A 214 9.85 -18.62 4.29
CA GLU A 214 10.73 -19.75 4.60
C GLU A 214 10.73 -20.79 3.46
N ASP A 215 9.58 -21.07 2.81
CA ASP A 215 9.56 -21.89 1.60
C ASP A 215 10.39 -21.30 0.46
N LEU A 216 10.28 -19.98 0.23
CA LEU A 216 11.10 -19.27 -0.75
C LEU A 216 12.60 -19.38 -0.43
N LYS A 217 12.96 -19.21 0.84
CA LYS A 217 14.35 -19.30 1.32
C LYS A 217 14.94 -20.70 1.15
N GLU A 218 14.19 -21.75 1.50
CA GLU A 218 14.62 -23.13 1.32
C GLU A 218 14.81 -23.47 -0.17
N ARG A 219 13.94 -23.01 -1.05
CA ARG A 219 14.10 -23.19 -2.51
C ARG A 219 15.29 -22.42 -3.06
N ALA A 220 15.60 -21.25 -2.53
CA ALA A 220 16.74 -20.43 -2.94
C ALA A 220 18.09 -20.94 -2.40
N LYS A 221 18.08 -21.73 -1.32
CA LYS A 221 19.28 -22.18 -0.57
C LYS A 221 20.40 -22.79 -1.44
N PRO A 222 20.11 -23.63 -2.47
CA PRO A 222 21.16 -24.16 -3.34
C PRO A 222 21.92 -23.11 -4.14
N PHE A 223 21.33 -21.91 -4.31
CA PHE A 223 21.86 -20.81 -5.11
C PHE A 223 22.52 -19.70 -4.28
N GLY A 224 22.40 -19.77 -2.96
CA GLY A 224 23.01 -18.83 -2.01
C GLY A 224 22.12 -17.66 -1.60
N LYS A 225 22.64 -16.87 -0.63
CA LYS A 225 21.90 -15.74 -0.04
C LYS A 225 21.55 -14.65 -1.04
N ASP A 226 22.49 -14.27 -1.91
CA ASP A 226 22.26 -13.20 -2.89
C ASP A 226 21.11 -13.52 -3.86
N TYR A 227 20.98 -14.79 -4.21
CA TYR A 227 19.85 -15.26 -5.02
C TYR A 227 18.52 -15.13 -4.27
N TYR A 228 18.49 -15.50 -3.00
CA TYR A 228 17.31 -15.29 -2.15
C TYR A 228 16.93 -13.82 -2.06
N ASP A 229 17.91 -12.93 -1.84
CA ASP A 229 17.68 -11.49 -1.74
C ASP A 229 17.09 -10.91 -3.04
N ILE A 230 17.60 -11.38 -4.20
CA ILE A 230 17.05 -11.02 -5.52
C ILE A 230 15.61 -11.52 -5.69
N LEU A 231 15.30 -12.75 -5.26
CA LEU A 231 13.93 -13.27 -5.33
C LEU A 231 12.96 -12.46 -4.46
N CYS A 232 13.37 -12.08 -3.24
CA CYS A 232 12.58 -11.22 -2.36
C CYS A 232 12.31 -9.86 -3.02
N ALA A 233 13.32 -9.22 -3.57
CA ALA A 233 13.19 -7.92 -4.24
C ALA A 233 12.28 -8.02 -5.48
N ALA A 234 12.48 -9.03 -6.31
CA ALA A 234 11.70 -9.27 -7.52
C ALA A 234 10.22 -9.51 -7.20
N LEU A 235 9.92 -10.35 -6.19
CA LEU A 235 8.54 -10.61 -5.76
C LEU A 235 7.85 -9.33 -5.27
N ARG A 236 8.51 -8.56 -4.39
CA ARG A 236 7.98 -7.29 -3.87
C ARG A 236 7.68 -6.31 -4.99
N GLN A 237 8.64 -6.07 -5.87
CA GLN A 237 8.50 -5.10 -6.97
C GLN A 237 7.41 -5.53 -7.94
N THR A 238 7.40 -6.80 -8.32
CA THR A 238 6.41 -7.33 -9.27
C THR A 238 4.99 -7.23 -8.71
N MET A 239 4.78 -7.66 -7.46
CA MET A 239 3.45 -7.59 -6.84
C MET A 239 2.99 -6.15 -6.63
N SER A 240 3.88 -5.26 -6.16
CA SER A 240 3.54 -3.84 -5.90
C SER A 240 3.26 -3.04 -7.16
N ALA A 241 3.78 -3.47 -8.32
CA ALA A 241 3.57 -2.78 -9.59
C ALA A 241 2.18 -3.03 -10.20
N HIS A 242 1.33 -3.85 -9.57
CA HIS A 242 0.04 -4.24 -10.11
C HIS A 242 -1.14 -3.77 -9.28
N LYS A 243 -2.22 -3.40 -9.96
CA LYS A 243 -3.54 -3.17 -9.38
C LYS A 243 -4.43 -4.39 -9.64
N ILE A 244 -5.09 -4.88 -8.59
CA ILE A 244 -6.03 -6.00 -8.69
C ILE A 244 -7.45 -5.43 -8.67
N VAL A 245 -8.23 -5.71 -9.71
CA VAL A 245 -9.64 -5.33 -9.84
C VAL A 245 -10.44 -6.46 -10.49
N LYS A 246 -11.78 -6.35 -10.52
CA LYS A 246 -12.67 -7.21 -11.32
C LYS A 246 -13.34 -6.36 -12.40
N ASP A 247 -13.52 -6.90 -13.60
CA ASP A 247 -14.36 -6.29 -14.62
C ASP A 247 -15.86 -6.43 -14.30
N GLY A 248 -16.73 -5.87 -15.15
CA GLY A 248 -18.19 -5.94 -14.97
C GLY A 248 -18.77 -7.36 -15.02
N ALA A 249 -18.05 -8.32 -15.57
CA ALA A 249 -18.43 -9.74 -15.61
C ALA A 249 -17.83 -10.56 -14.44
N GLY A 250 -17.08 -9.92 -13.54
CA GLY A 250 -16.44 -10.56 -12.40
C GLY A 250 -15.09 -11.21 -12.71
N ASN A 251 -14.54 -11.03 -13.91
CA ASN A 251 -13.24 -11.57 -14.24
C ASN A 251 -12.12 -10.76 -13.56
N LEU A 252 -11.10 -11.47 -13.06
CA LEU A 252 -9.92 -10.86 -12.48
C LEU A 252 -9.17 -10.04 -13.53
N LEU A 253 -8.77 -8.84 -13.16
CA LEU A 253 -7.81 -8.00 -13.87
C LEU A 253 -6.61 -7.75 -12.95
N PHE A 254 -5.42 -7.95 -13.49
CA PHE A 254 -4.16 -7.74 -12.80
C PHE A 254 -3.31 -6.78 -13.63
N LEU A 255 -3.47 -5.49 -13.34
CA LEU A 255 -3.03 -4.40 -14.20
C LEU A 255 -1.70 -3.85 -13.73
N SER A 256 -0.63 -4.11 -14.47
CA SER A 256 0.66 -3.48 -14.22
C SER A 256 0.60 -1.99 -14.55
N LYS A 257 1.32 -1.17 -13.77
CA LYS A 257 1.69 0.19 -14.15
C LYS A 257 3.18 0.19 -14.47
N GLU A 258 3.55 0.51 -15.68
CA GLU A 258 4.93 0.77 -16.03
C GLU A 258 5.41 2.04 -15.32
N CYS A 259 6.41 1.90 -14.46
CA CYS A 259 6.91 2.98 -13.63
C CYS A 259 8.31 3.41 -14.09
N GLY A 260 8.57 4.73 -14.05
CA GLY A 260 9.86 5.31 -14.41
C GLY A 260 10.07 5.56 -15.90
N SER A 261 9.06 5.31 -16.76
CA SER A 261 9.14 5.59 -18.20
C SER A 261 7.93 6.35 -18.73
N ASN A 262 6.72 5.79 -18.72
CA ASN A 262 5.55 6.39 -19.37
C ASN A 262 4.21 6.14 -18.68
N GLY A 263 4.16 5.32 -17.64
CA GLY A 263 2.95 4.98 -16.89
C GLY A 263 1.94 4.10 -17.64
N CYS A 264 2.33 3.41 -18.70
CA CYS A 264 1.46 2.51 -19.46
C CYS A 264 0.94 1.36 -18.60
N ILE A 265 -0.28 0.90 -18.92
CA ILE A 265 -0.95 -0.21 -18.24
C ILE A 265 -0.80 -1.48 -19.05
N ALA A 266 -0.46 -2.58 -18.38
CA ALA A 266 -0.37 -3.91 -18.96
C ALA A 266 0.57 -3.99 -20.18
N THR A 267 1.65 -3.18 -20.17
CA THR A 267 2.68 -3.20 -21.20
C THR A 267 3.21 -4.63 -21.39
N VAL A 268 3.12 -5.16 -22.60
CA VAL A 268 3.31 -6.60 -22.85
C VAL A 268 4.74 -7.04 -22.57
N ASP A 269 5.75 -6.28 -22.99
CA ASP A 269 7.16 -6.62 -22.79
C ASP A 269 7.62 -6.41 -21.34
N VAL A 270 6.99 -5.51 -20.59
CA VAL A 270 7.22 -5.33 -19.16
C VAL A 270 6.53 -6.43 -18.33
N SER A 271 5.33 -6.85 -18.73
CA SER A 271 4.58 -7.90 -18.05
C SER A 271 5.16 -9.30 -18.32
N TYR A 272 5.67 -9.55 -19.51
CA TYR A 272 6.16 -10.87 -19.94
C TYR A 272 7.23 -11.47 -19.00
N PRO A 273 8.24 -10.73 -18.52
CA PRO A 273 9.26 -11.28 -17.62
C PRO A 273 8.72 -11.78 -16.28
N SER A 274 7.55 -11.26 -15.83
CA SER A 274 6.91 -11.67 -14.58
C SER A 274 6.07 -12.95 -14.71
N VAL A 275 5.73 -13.39 -15.92
CA VAL A 275 4.89 -14.57 -16.18
C VAL A 275 5.37 -15.82 -15.47
N PRO A 276 6.68 -16.18 -15.44
CA PRO A 276 7.17 -17.36 -14.74
C PRO A 276 6.82 -17.38 -13.25
N LEU A 277 6.86 -16.23 -12.57
CA LEU A 277 6.45 -16.11 -11.17
C LEU A 277 4.99 -16.51 -10.99
N PHE A 278 4.11 -16.01 -11.84
CA PHE A 278 2.67 -16.26 -11.73
C PHE A 278 2.26 -17.65 -12.22
N LEU A 279 3.03 -18.25 -13.14
CA LEU A 279 2.85 -19.66 -13.49
C LEU A 279 3.10 -20.58 -12.28
N LEU A 280 4.03 -20.19 -11.42
CA LEU A 280 4.38 -20.96 -10.23
C LEU A 280 3.32 -20.83 -9.11
N TYR A 281 2.79 -19.63 -8.91
CA TYR A 281 1.95 -19.35 -7.73
C TYR A 281 0.46 -19.20 -8.04
N ASN A 282 0.10 -18.50 -9.14
CA ASN A 282 -1.30 -18.23 -9.47
C ASN A 282 -1.51 -17.84 -10.93
N THR A 283 -1.94 -18.80 -11.73
CA THR A 283 -2.15 -18.60 -13.18
C THR A 283 -3.31 -17.66 -13.52
N GLU A 284 -4.25 -17.40 -12.60
CA GLU A 284 -5.32 -16.42 -12.83
C GLU A 284 -4.77 -15.00 -12.93
N LEU A 285 -3.64 -14.69 -12.26
CA LEU A 285 -2.95 -13.41 -12.40
C LEU A 285 -2.48 -13.19 -13.84
N ILE A 286 -1.94 -14.23 -14.51
CA ILE A 286 -1.54 -14.14 -15.92
C ILE A 286 -2.75 -13.85 -16.81
N LYS A 287 -3.85 -14.55 -16.61
CA LYS A 287 -5.09 -14.26 -17.35
C LYS A 287 -5.55 -12.83 -17.11
N GLY A 288 -5.45 -12.35 -15.85
CA GLY A 288 -5.73 -10.97 -15.47
C GLY A 288 -4.88 -9.95 -16.21
N MET A 289 -3.58 -10.23 -16.41
CA MET A 289 -2.65 -9.39 -17.17
C MET A 289 -3.00 -9.34 -18.67
N MET A 290 -3.42 -10.46 -19.24
CA MET A 290 -3.69 -10.55 -20.68
C MET A 290 -5.06 -10.01 -21.09
N ARG A 291 -6.04 -10.02 -20.21
CA ARG A 291 -7.42 -9.58 -20.52
C ARG A 291 -7.52 -8.18 -21.11
N PRO A 292 -6.87 -7.13 -20.59
CA PRO A 292 -6.95 -5.79 -21.18
C PRO A 292 -6.37 -5.72 -22.58
N ILE A 293 -5.24 -6.37 -22.83
CA ILE A 293 -4.59 -6.43 -24.16
C ILE A 293 -5.48 -7.15 -25.17
N ILE A 294 -6.01 -8.32 -24.81
CA ILE A 294 -6.92 -9.07 -25.67
C ILE A 294 -8.21 -8.30 -25.95
N LYS A 295 -8.76 -7.60 -24.92
CA LYS A 295 -9.94 -6.77 -25.11
C LYS A 295 -9.67 -5.65 -26.09
N PHE A 296 -8.58 -4.91 -25.92
CA PHE A 296 -8.20 -3.81 -26.80
C PHE A 296 -7.92 -4.28 -28.23
N ALA A 297 -7.16 -5.36 -28.39
CA ALA A 297 -6.87 -5.95 -29.70
C ALA A 297 -8.13 -6.40 -30.49
N ARG A 298 -9.24 -6.67 -29.81
CA ARG A 298 -10.52 -7.05 -30.44
C ARG A 298 -11.44 -5.87 -30.71
N MET A 299 -11.07 -4.67 -30.29
CA MET A 299 -11.88 -3.49 -30.55
C MET A 299 -11.74 -3.03 -32.02
N PRO A 300 -12.79 -2.49 -32.65
CA PRO A 300 -12.73 -2.02 -34.04
C PRO A 300 -11.69 -0.95 -34.33
N VAL A 301 -11.23 -0.24 -33.30
CA VAL A 301 -10.19 0.80 -33.40
C VAL A 301 -8.80 0.19 -33.64
N TRP A 302 -8.54 -1.03 -33.15
CA TRP A 302 -7.29 -1.75 -33.40
C TRP A 302 -7.36 -2.47 -34.74
N LYS A 303 -6.62 -1.99 -35.71
CA LYS A 303 -6.68 -2.47 -37.12
C LYS A 303 -5.48 -3.33 -37.52
N TYR A 304 -4.59 -3.61 -36.56
CA TYR A 304 -3.36 -4.34 -36.81
C TYR A 304 -3.52 -5.84 -36.51
N ASP A 305 -2.68 -6.66 -37.10
CA ASP A 305 -2.63 -8.12 -36.94
C ASP A 305 -1.70 -8.60 -35.82
N PHE A 306 -1.14 -7.66 -35.05
CA PHE A 306 -0.30 -7.93 -33.88
C PHE A 306 -0.94 -7.38 -32.59
N ALA A 307 -0.43 -7.81 -31.44
CA ALA A 307 -0.92 -7.35 -30.15
C ALA A 307 -0.60 -5.88 -29.91
N PRO A 308 -1.49 -5.11 -29.22
CA PRO A 308 -1.15 -3.79 -28.72
C PRO A 308 0.04 -3.85 -27.76
N HIS A 309 0.85 -2.79 -27.73
CA HIS A 309 1.95 -2.65 -26.79
C HIS A 309 1.47 -2.58 -25.35
N ASP A 310 0.38 -1.83 -25.09
CA ASP A 310 -0.23 -1.59 -23.78
C ASP A 310 -1.75 -1.41 -23.92
N ALA A 311 -2.41 -1.17 -22.78
CA ALA A 311 -3.84 -0.95 -22.72
C ALA A 311 -4.22 0.47 -22.27
N GLY A 312 -3.30 1.43 -22.36
CA GLY A 312 -3.54 2.84 -22.00
C GLY A 312 -2.60 3.34 -20.90
N THR A 313 -2.79 4.56 -20.45
CA THR A 313 -1.96 5.20 -19.39
C THR A 313 -2.72 5.22 -18.07
N TYR A 314 -2.10 4.72 -16.99
CA TYR A 314 -2.71 4.68 -15.67
C TYR A 314 -3.22 6.06 -15.23
N PRO A 315 -4.45 6.17 -14.70
CA PRO A 315 -5.41 5.12 -14.37
C PRO A 315 -6.46 4.78 -15.46
N HIS A 316 -6.23 5.14 -16.71
CA HIS A 316 -7.13 4.91 -17.82
C HIS A 316 -6.69 3.71 -18.66
N CYS A 317 -7.26 2.55 -18.39
CA CYS A 317 -7.09 1.32 -19.15
C CYS A 317 -8.07 1.30 -20.34
N CYS A 318 -7.87 2.20 -21.31
CA CYS A 318 -8.79 2.46 -22.43
C CYS A 318 -8.16 2.25 -23.81
N GLY A 319 -6.91 1.75 -23.86
CA GLY A 319 -6.11 1.56 -25.06
C GLY A 319 -5.34 2.80 -25.48
N HIS A 320 -4.28 2.59 -26.23
CA HIS A 320 -3.53 3.61 -26.99
C HIS A 320 -3.59 3.29 -28.48
N VAL A 321 -3.82 4.32 -29.31
CA VAL A 321 -3.83 4.22 -30.78
C VAL A 321 -2.80 5.18 -31.36
#